data_ff3ab86c9ea2818e1cd65897c3dba409
#
_entry.id   ff3ab86c9ea2818e1cd65897c3dba409
#
_cell.length_a   1.000
_cell.length_b   1.000
_cell.length_c   1.000
_cell.angle_alpha   90.00
_cell.angle_beta   90.00
_cell.angle_gamma   90.00
#
_symmetry.space_group_name_H-M   'P 1'
#
loop_
_entity.id
_entity.type
_entity.pdbx_description
1 polymer ?
#
loop_
_entity_poly.entity_id
_entity_poly.type
_entity_poly.pdbx_seq_one_letter_code
_entity_poly.pdbx_strand_id
1 'polypeptide(L)'
;KQTVTLTGDVDLTGTGIIGIGKDNIEKDKSAQKFTGTLDGGGNTITLDIGTPYGNDISARNNNAAGQLYAKRSDQRDTHYSLALIPFAGDVTISNLTIAGNVNCKIPKTVNQEEKEIKYPAFVASAIGCASGTTEFNSVIVNTKVSVEEKSDAKKLLTWQGGFLARCEGNTLSFTNCKWEDSASLDDERDTDNHRIGGLAAEVMGGCTVTVNNCTLSGSITSKSTANANVGGLIA
;
A
#
# COMPACT_ATOMS: atom_id res chain seq x y z
N LYS A 1 -19.30 -9.19 10.70
CA LYS A 1 -18.44 -8.27 9.92
C LYS A 1 -19.25 -7.02 9.64
N GLN A 2 -18.64 -5.86 9.78
CA GLN A 2 -19.27 -4.58 9.41
C GLN A 2 -19.12 -4.35 7.91
N THR A 3 -20.15 -3.72 7.31
CA THR A 3 -20.12 -3.27 5.92
C THR A 3 -20.21 -1.75 5.91
N VAL A 4 -19.28 -1.12 5.20
CA VAL A 4 -19.31 0.30 4.87
C VAL A 4 -19.67 0.40 3.40
N THR A 5 -20.76 1.09 3.08
CA THR A 5 -21.18 1.31 1.69
C THR A 5 -21.07 2.78 1.36
N LEU A 6 -20.45 3.09 0.23
CA LEU A 6 -20.39 4.46 -0.26
C LEU A 6 -21.72 4.81 -0.94
N THR A 7 -22.23 5.98 -0.63
CA THR A 7 -23.46 6.53 -1.24
C THR A 7 -23.17 7.59 -2.30
N GLY A 8 -21.91 7.86 -2.58
CA GLY A 8 -21.42 8.82 -3.57
C GLY A 8 -19.91 8.76 -3.69
N ASP A 9 -19.38 9.48 -4.64
CA ASP A 9 -17.93 9.62 -4.82
C ASP A 9 -17.30 10.33 -3.63
N VAL A 10 -16.06 9.94 -3.31
CA VAL A 10 -15.26 10.50 -2.21
C VAL A 10 -13.97 11.07 -2.78
N ASP A 11 -13.78 12.37 -2.66
CA ASP A 11 -12.52 13.02 -3.05
C ASP A 11 -11.69 13.32 -1.80
N LEU A 12 -10.52 12.70 -1.71
CA LEU A 12 -9.56 12.88 -0.63
C LEU A 12 -8.43 13.86 -1.00
N THR A 13 -8.50 14.51 -2.17
CA THR A 13 -7.49 15.45 -2.65
C THR A 13 -7.32 16.62 -1.65
N GLY A 14 -6.08 16.88 -1.25
CA GLY A 14 -5.74 17.96 -0.33
C GLY A 14 -6.25 17.81 1.10
N THR A 15 -6.89 16.69 1.46
CA THR A 15 -7.44 16.49 2.81
C THR A 15 -6.37 16.12 3.84
N GLY A 16 -5.20 15.69 3.40
CA GLY A 16 -4.14 15.16 4.26
C GLY A 16 -4.45 13.78 4.86
N ILE A 17 -5.53 13.14 4.42
CA ILE A 17 -5.88 11.78 4.83
C ILE A 17 -4.94 10.80 4.14
N ILE A 18 -4.31 9.91 4.89
CA ILE A 18 -3.35 8.92 4.39
C ILE A 18 -3.85 7.47 4.48
N GLY A 19 -5.11 7.27 4.69
CA GLY A 19 -5.75 5.96 4.65
C GLY A 19 -6.89 5.79 5.66
N ILE A 20 -7.62 4.70 5.50
CA ILE A 20 -8.69 4.28 6.41
C ILE A 20 -8.09 3.34 7.46
N GLY A 21 -8.25 3.70 8.70
CA GLY A 21 -7.76 2.94 9.84
C GLY A 21 -6.75 3.73 10.65
N LYS A 22 -6.63 3.36 11.91
CA LYS A 22 -5.69 3.98 12.83
C LYS A 22 -4.84 2.87 13.44
N ASP A 23 -3.56 2.97 13.28
CA ASP A 23 -2.66 2.15 14.06
C ASP A 23 -1.92 3.02 15.08
N ASN A 24 -2.06 2.71 16.35
CA ASN A 24 -1.31 3.31 17.42
C ASN A 24 -0.51 2.21 18.12
N ILE A 25 0.54 1.78 17.44
CA ILE A 25 1.35 0.63 17.86
C ILE A 25 2.18 0.89 19.10
N GLU A 26 2.43 2.13 19.47
CA GLU A 26 3.31 2.42 20.61
C GLU A 26 2.75 1.98 21.97
N LYS A 27 1.44 1.78 22.10
CA LYS A 27 0.82 1.46 23.38
C LYS A 27 0.01 0.17 23.42
N ASP A 28 -0.44 -0.32 22.29
CA ASP A 28 -1.28 -1.52 22.26
C ASP A 28 -0.83 -2.46 21.15
N LYS A 29 -0.51 -3.70 21.51
CA LYS A 29 -0.01 -4.73 20.58
C LYS A 29 -1.05 -5.24 19.59
N SER A 30 -2.22 -4.64 19.54
CA SER A 30 -3.29 -4.94 18.59
C SER A 30 -3.37 -3.85 17.52
N ALA A 31 -2.70 -4.06 16.39
CA ALA A 31 -2.93 -3.26 15.20
C ALA A 31 -4.43 -3.23 14.89
N GLN A 32 -5.04 -2.04 14.83
CA GLN A 32 -6.43 -1.90 14.41
C GLN A 32 -6.53 -2.08 12.89
N LYS A 33 -6.50 -3.34 12.48
CA LYS A 33 -6.68 -3.71 11.10
C LYS A 33 -8.11 -3.42 10.66
N PHE A 34 -8.27 -2.88 9.48
CA PHE A 34 -9.59 -2.83 8.87
C PHE A 34 -10.08 -4.27 8.61
N THR A 35 -11.26 -4.58 9.12
CA THR A 35 -11.92 -5.88 8.90
C THR A 35 -13.37 -5.67 8.49
N GLY A 36 -13.86 -6.45 7.53
CA GLY A 36 -15.21 -6.34 7.04
C GLY A 36 -15.30 -6.03 5.56
N THR A 37 -16.34 -5.35 5.14
CA THR A 37 -16.59 -5.04 3.73
C THR A 37 -16.55 -3.53 3.49
N LEU A 38 -15.81 -3.11 2.48
CA LEU A 38 -15.92 -1.79 1.87
C LEU A 38 -16.60 -1.96 0.51
N ASP A 39 -17.86 -1.59 0.42
CA ASP A 39 -18.63 -1.62 -0.82
C ASP A 39 -18.69 -0.20 -1.41
N GLY A 40 -18.09 -0.04 -2.56
CA GLY A 40 -18.08 1.24 -3.27
C GLY A 40 -19.44 1.62 -3.85
N GLY A 41 -20.38 0.69 -3.99
CA GLY A 41 -21.68 0.97 -4.61
C GLY A 41 -21.57 1.49 -6.06
N GLY A 42 -20.44 1.20 -6.74
CA GLY A 42 -20.13 1.72 -8.06
C GLY A 42 -19.48 3.12 -8.07
N ASN A 43 -19.20 3.70 -6.89
CA ASN A 43 -18.62 5.03 -6.75
C ASN A 43 -17.09 4.99 -6.78
N THR A 44 -16.48 6.18 -6.85
CA THR A 44 -15.04 6.38 -6.90
C THR A 44 -14.51 6.97 -5.58
N ILE A 45 -13.36 6.49 -5.15
CA ILE A 45 -12.51 7.18 -4.16
C ILE A 45 -11.28 7.73 -4.90
N THR A 46 -11.14 9.06 -4.88
CA THR A 46 -9.94 9.73 -5.42
C THR A 46 -8.93 9.93 -4.31
N LEU A 47 -7.77 9.32 -4.46
CA LEU A 47 -6.66 9.39 -3.51
C LEU A 47 -5.71 10.56 -3.83
N ASP A 48 -5.20 11.15 -2.78
CA ASP A 48 -4.03 12.02 -2.83
C ASP A 48 -3.16 11.73 -1.61
N ILE A 49 -2.63 10.49 -1.59
CA ILE A 49 -1.84 10.00 -0.48
C ILE A 49 -0.37 10.28 -0.79
N GLY A 50 0.25 11.06 0.05
CA GLY A 50 1.68 11.35 -0.06
C GLY A 50 2.39 11.10 1.27
N THR A 51 3.72 11.00 1.21
CA THR A 51 4.51 11.18 2.41
C THR A 51 4.34 12.64 2.81
N PRO A 52 3.57 12.96 3.84
CA PRO A 52 3.19 14.33 4.18
C PRO A 52 4.37 15.17 4.62
N TYR A 53 5.59 14.79 4.29
CA TYR A 53 6.73 15.26 5.00
C TYR A 53 7.78 15.77 4.01
N GLY A 54 8.03 17.02 4.14
CA GLY A 54 9.30 17.58 3.82
C GLY A 54 10.41 16.73 4.44
N ASN A 55 11.64 17.04 4.21
CA ASN A 55 12.85 16.26 4.48
C ASN A 55 13.07 15.73 5.92
N ASP A 56 12.08 15.75 6.82
CA ASP A 56 12.26 15.40 8.22
C ASP A 56 11.21 14.40 8.72
N ILE A 57 11.61 13.12 8.71
CA ILE A 57 10.85 12.05 9.36
C ILE A 57 10.92 12.19 10.89
N SER A 58 11.95 12.82 11.43
CA SER A 58 12.17 12.94 12.87
C SER A 58 11.18 13.88 13.57
N ALA A 59 10.63 14.86 12.85
CA ALA A 59 9.65 15.79 13.38
C ALA A 59 8.28 15.19 13.72
N ARG A 60 8.11 13.87 13.51
CA ARG A 60 6.81 13.22 13.54
C ARG A 60 6.42 12.50 14.76
N ASN A 61 7.28 12.34 15.66
CA ASN A 61 6.94 11.62 16.89
C ASN A 61 5.77 12.24 17.65
N ASN A 62 5.26 13.38 17.20
CA ASN A 62 4.40 14.12 18.08
C ASN A 62 3.02 14.49 17.59
N ASN A 63 2.57 14.39 16.36
CA ASN A 63 1.19 14.91 16.13
C ASN A 63 0.54 14.71 14.77
N ALA A 64 1.04 13.95 13.86
CA ALA A 64 0.31 13.81 12.62
C ALA A 64 -0.79 12.77 12.74
N ALA A 65 -2.01 13.24 12.69
CA ALA A 65 -3.14 12.39 12.35
C ALA A 65 -2.76 11.59 11.10
N GLY A 66 -2.84 10.27 11.17
CA GLY A 66 -2.59 9.41 10.03
C GLY A 66 -1.24 8.70 9.97
N GLN A 67 -0.50 8.65 11.03
CA GLN A 67 0.66 7.75 11.10
C GLN A 67 0.19 6.31 11.22
N LEU A 68 0.47 5.54 10.23
CA LEU A 68 0.09 4.14 10.17
C LEU A 68 1.34 3.28 10.19
N TYR A 69 1.60 2.75 11.36
CA TYR A 69 2.73 1.88 11.63
C TYR A 69 2.25 0.44 11.75
N ALA A 70 2.90 -0.50 11.09
CA ALA A 70 2.92 -1.86 11.55
C ALA A 70 4.31 -2.17 12.08
N LYS A 71 4.41 -2.34 13.37
CA LYS A 71 5.61 -2.92 13.95
C LYS A 71 5.46 -4.43 13.93
N ARG A 72 6.29 -5.10 13.16
CA ARG A 72 6.46 -6.54 13.33
C ARG A 72 7.28 -6.78 14.59
N SER A 73 6.78 -7.65 15.45
CA SER A 73 7.44 -8.03 16.70
C SER A 73 8.76 -8.77 16.50
N ASP A 74 9.03 -9.22 15.30
CA ASP A 74 10.18 -10.03 14.89
C ASP A 74 11.24 -9.26 14.10
N GLN A 75 10.99 -8.00 13.76
CA GLN A 75 11.92 -7.18 12.99
C GLN A 75 12.21 -5.87 13.72
N ARG A 76 13.46 -5.44 13.62
CA ARG A 76 13.96 -4.21 14.26
C ARG A 76 13.40 -2.94 13.62
N ASP A 77 12.72 -3.07 12.48
CA ASP A 77 12.30 -1.94 11.66
C ASP A 77 10.81 -1.68 11.79
N THR A 78 10.45 -0.42 11.85
CA THR A 78 9.06 0.02 11.81
C THR A 78 8.66 0.27 10.36
N HIS A 79 7.70 -0.50 9.86
CA HIS A 79 7.20 -0.37 8.51
C HIS A 79 5.96 0.53 8.46
N TYR A 80 5.95 1.43 7.50
CA TYR A 80 4.81 2.29 7.19
C TYR A 80 4.03 1.72 6.01
N SER A 81 2.78 2.09 5.94
CA SER A 81 1.93 1.76 4.81
C SER A 81 1.28 3.01 4.24
N LEU A 82 1.36 3.17 2.93
CA LEU A 82 0.66 4.18 2.16
C LEU A 82 -0.31 3.48 1.22
N ALA A 83 -1.59 3.50 1.57
CA ALA A 83 -2.68 2.90 0.80
C ALA A 83 -4.02 3.41 1.30
N LEU A 84 -5.10 3.19 0.55
CA LEU A 84 -6.47 3.47 1.04
C LEU A 84 -6.74 2.76 2.37
N ILE A 85 -6.37 1.49 2.46
CA ILE A 85 -6.40 0.69 3.69
C ILE A 85 -4.96 0.24 4.01
N PRO A 86 -4.28 0.90 4.92
CA PRO A 86 -2.89 0.56 5.24
C PRO A 86 -2.69 -0.86 5.75
N PHE A 87 -3.59 -1.32 6.64
CA PHE A 87 -3.54 -2.67 7.20
C PHE A 87 -4.93 -3.29 7.25
N ALA A 88 -5.04 -4.49 6.70
CA ALA A 88 -6.28 -5.26 6.67
C ALA A 88 -6.14 -6.62 7.37
N GLY A 89 -7.22 -7.04 8.01
CA GLY A 89 -7.48 -8.42 8.40
C GLY A 89 -8.31 -9.13 7.33
N ASP A 90 -9.38 -9.81 7.76
CA ASP A 90 -10.38 -10.33 6.81
C ASP A 90 -11.15 -9.18 6.17
N VAL A 91 -10.95 -8.96 4.88
CA VAL A 91 -11.50 -7.82 4.15
C VAL A 91 -12.05 -8.22 2.80
N THR A 92 -13.17 -7.61 2.44
CA THR A 92 -13.72 -7.62 1.09
C THR A 92 -13.84 -6.18 0.60
N ILE A 93 -13.27 -5.87 -0.56
CA ILE A 93 -13.49 -4.60 -1.27
C ILE A 93 -14.30 -4.93 -2.52
N SER A 94 -15.42 -4.24 -2.70
CA SER A 94 -16.32 -4.52 -3.83
C SER A 94 -16.85 -3.26 -4.50
N ASN A 95 -17.15 -3.37 -5.80
CA ASN A 95 -17.86 -2.35 -6.58
C ASN A 95 -17.26 -0.94 -6.42
N LEU A 96 -15.93 -0.82 -6.43
CA LEU A 96 -15.21 0.39 -6.12
C LEU A 96 -14.22 0.76 -7.22
N THR A 97 -14.22 2.03 -7.62
CA THR A 97 -13.11 2.60 -8.38
C THR A 97 -12.17 3.35 -7.43
N ILE A 98 -10.88 3.04 -7.51
CA ILE A 98 -9.82 3.74 -6.76
C ILE A 98 -8.98 4.50 -7.78
N ALA A 99 -8.96 5.82 -7.69
CA ALA A 99 -8.28 6.71 -8.62
C ALA A 99 -7.32 7.66 -7.89
N GLY A 100 -6.55 8.45 -8.65
CA GLY A 100 -5.67 9.49 -8.10
C GLY A 100 -4.23 9.03 -7.90
N ASN A 101 -3.59 9.47 -6.83
CA ASN A 101 -2.15 9.30 -6.64
C ASN A 101 -1.80 8.74 -5.26
N VAL A 102 -0.76 7.89 -5.23
CA VAL A 102 -0.07 7.45 -4.01
C VAL A 102 1.43 7.72 -4.21
N ASN A 103 1.94 8.76 -3.57
CA ASN A 103 3.31 9.23 -3.76
C ASN A 103 4.15 8.97 -2.51
N CYS A 104 5.05 8.02 -2.58
CA CYS A 104 5.98 7.69 -1.52
C CYS A 104 7.32 8.37 -1.76
N LYS A 105 7.74 9.26 -0.86
CA LYS A 105 9.09 9.86 -0.88
C LYS A 105 9.87 9.37 0.32
N ILE A 106 10.93 8.63 0.06
CA ILE A 106 11.85 8.15 1.09
C ILE A 106 12.96 9.20 1.27
N PRO A 107 13.14 9.77 2.46
CA PRO A 107 14.11 10.85 2.67
C PRO A 107 15.56 10.39 2.57
N LYS A 108 16.43 11.32 2.18
CA LYS A 108 17.85 11.09 1.89
C LYS A 108 18.72 10.73 3.10
N THR A 109 18.31 11.05 4.31
CA THR A 109 19.10 10.84 5.52
C THR A 109 18.34 10.01 6.54
N VAL A 110 18.80 8.81 6.72
CA VAL A 110 18.55 8.06 7.94
C VAL A 110 19.71 8.38 8.85
N ASN A 111 19.46 9.11 9.94
CA ASN A 111 20.49 9.40 10.92
C ASN A 111 21.04 8.09 11.47
N GLN A 112 22.34 7.86 11.32
CA GLN A 112 23.00 6.63 11.79
C GLN A 112 22.92 6.41 13.31
N GLU A 113 22.46 7.44 14.04
CA GLU A 113 22.25 7.38 15.49
C GLU A 113 20.87 6.88 15.90
N GLU A 114 19.89 6.87 14.98
CA GLU A 114 18.56 6.28 15.25
C GLU A 114 18.61 4.78 15.03
N LYS A 115 18.44 4.02 16.10
CA LYS A 115 18.41 2.55 16.09
C LYS A 115 17.23 1.93 15.34
N GLU A 116 16.29 2.72 14.85
CA GLU A 116 15.13 2.28 14.06
C GLU A 116 15.03 3.09 12.78
N ILE A 117 15.17 2.42 11.65
CA ILE A 117 14.88 3.01 10.34
C ILE A 117 13.38 2.98 10.13
N LYS A 118 12.76 4.14 9.96
CA LYS A 118 11.34 4.29 9.74
C LYS A 118 11.10 4.71 8.28
N TYR A 119 10.49 3.83 7.48
CA TYR A 119 10.22 4.12 6.07
C TYR A 119 8.93 3.47 5.59
N PRO A 120 8.27 4.03 4.57
CA PRO A 120 7.13 3.38 3.95
C PRO A 120 7.59 2.11 3.22
N ALA A 121 7.20 0.95 3.77
CA ALA A 121 7.54 -0.33 3.17
C ALA A 121 6.43 -0.85 2.26
N PHE A 122 5.16 -0.55 2.59
CA PHE A 122 4.00 -1.02 1.84
C PHE A 122 3.33 0.16 1.13
N VAL A 123 3.38 0.16 -0.19
CA VAL A 123 2.83 1.23 -1.02
C VAL A 123 1.90 0.63 -2.05
N ALA A 124 0.62 0.96 -1.99
CA ALA A 124 -0.37 0.41 -2.92
C ALA A 124 -1.60 1.32 -3.04
N SER A 125 -2.44 1.05 -4.02
CA SER A 125 -3.69 1.79 -4.18
C SER A 125 -4.71 1.41 -3.12
N ALA A 126 -5.02 0.11 -2.99
CA ALA A 126 -6.10 -0.34 -2.12
C ALA A 126 -5.60 -0.75 -0.73
N ILE A 127 -4.70 -1.70 -0.64
CA ILE A 127 -4.26 -2.25 0.65
C ILE A 127 -2.73 -2.28 0.72
N GLY A 128 -2.18 -1.79 1.82
CA GLY A 128 -0.74 -1.90 2.07
C GLY A 128 -0.34 -3.32 2.46
N CYS A 129 -0.85 -3.81 3.58
CA CYS A 129 -0.58 -5.16 4.05
C CYS A 129 -1.85 -5.84 4.54
N ALA A 130 -2.11 -7.05 4.09
CA ALA A 130 -3.25 -7.86 4.49
C ALA A 130 -2.80 -9.15 5.19
N SER A 131 -3.48 -9.51 6.29
CA SER A 131 -3.10 -10.69 7.10
C SER A 131 -4.22 -11.73 7.27
N GLY A 132 -5.34 -11.54 6.61
CA GLY A 132 -6.48 -12.45 6.65
C GLY A 132 -6.92 -12.86 5.25
N THR A 133 -8.18 -13.27 5.12
CA THR A 133 -8.82 -13.46 3.82
C THR A 133 -9.03 -12.11 3.16
N THR A 134 -8.51 -11.94 1.95
CA THR A 134 -8.57 -10.68 1.20
C THR A 134 -9.25 -10.93 -0.14
N GLU A 135 -10.33 -10.19 -0.38
CA GLU A 135 -11.15 -10.34 -1.58
C GLU A 135 -11.36 -8.99 -2.26
N PHE A 136 -11.09 -8.95 -3.56
CA PHE A 136 -11.40 -7.85 -4.44
C PHE A 136 -12.44 -8.30 -5.48
N ASN A 137 -13.61 -7.68 -5.48
CA ASN A 137 -14.73 -8.04 -6.34
C ASN A 137 -15.20 -6.82 -7.14
N SER A 138 -15.03 -6.82 -8.45
CA SER A 138 -15.41 -5.68 -9.31
C SER A 138 -14.74 -4.37 -8.87
N VAL A 139 -13.44 -4.43 -8.60
CA VAL A 139 -12.64 -3.28 -8.22
C VAL A 139 -11.84 -2.79 -9.40
N ILE A 140 -11.90 -1.48 -9.65
CA ILE A 140 -11.13 -0.81 -10.69
C ILE A 140 -10.05 0.04 -10.02
N VAL A 141 -8.80 -0.15 -10.43
CA VAL A 141 -7.67 0.67 -9.98
C VAL A 141 -7.18 1.54 -11.14
N ASN A 142 -7.26 2.84 -10.94
CA ASN A 142 -6.81 3.88 -11.85
C ASN A 142 -5.94 4.90 -11.10
N THR A 143 -4.93 4.42 -10.42
CA THR A 143 -4.03 5.25 -9.63
C THR A 143 -2.63 5.25 -10.21
N LYS A 144 -1.91 6.34 -9.96
CA LYS A 144 -0.46 6.41 -10.14
C LYS A 144 0.19 6.21 -8.77
N VAL A 145 0.96 5.15 -8.66
CA VAL A 145 1.71 4.83 -7.43
C VAL A 145 3.19 5.06 -7.72
N SER A 146 3.80 6.01 -7.03
CA SER A 146 5.22 6.32 -7.21
C SER A 146 6.00 6.12 -5.91
N VAL A 147 7.22 5.61 -6.05
CA VAL A 147 8.18 5.52 -4.96
C VAL A 147 9.47 6.21 -5.38
N GLU A 148 9.78 7.31 -4.73
CA GLU A 148 11.00 8.09 -4.93
C GLU A 148 11.91 7.92 -3.72
N GLU A 149 13.17 7.65 -3.96
CA GLU A 149 14.20 7.64 -2.91
C GLU A 149 15.23 8.72 -3.18
N LYS A 150 15.54 9.49 -2.16
CA LYS A 150 16.60 10.49 -2.19
C LYS A 150 17.83 10.07 -1.36
N SER A 151 17.92 8.81 -0.96
CA SER A 151 18.92 8.38 0.02
C SER A 151 19.99 7.47 -0.57
N ASP A 152 21.18 7.52 0.05
CA ASP A 152 22.24 6.53 -0.14
C ASP A 152 22.00 5.25 0.69
N ALA A 153 20.82 5.08 1.24
CA ALA A 153 20.44 3.95 2.09
C ALA A 153 20.15 2.72 1.25
N LYS A 154 21.17 1.97 0.95
CA LYS A 154 21.20 0.82 0.03
C LYS A 154 20.46 -0.44 0.47
N LYS A 155 19.42 -0.44 1.27
CA LYS A 155 18.79 -1.72 1.71
C LYS A 155 17.36 -1.63 2.19
N LEU A 156 16.59 -0.65 1.81
CA LEU A 156 15.20 -0.55 2.24
C LEU A 156 14.31 -1.40 1.34
N LEU A 157 13.81 -2.50 1.86
CA LEU A 157 12.83 -3.33 1.16
C LEU A 157 11.48 -2.62 1.09
N THR A 158 10.98 -2.42 -0.11
CA THR A 158 9.67 -1.82 -0.35
C THR A 158 8.85 -2.74 -1.24
N TRP A 159 7.56 -2.85 -0.91
CA TRP A 159 6.56 -3.55 -1.68
C TRP A 159 5.63 -2.53 -2.32
N GLN A 160 5.59 -2.51 -3.63
CA GLN A 160 4.78 -1.58 -4.41
C GLN A 160 3.76 -2.36 -5.25
N GLY A 161 2.48 -2.21 -4.93
CA GLY A 161 1.41 -2.97 -5.56
C GLY A 161 0.35 -2.10 -6.22
N GLY A 162 -0.21 -2.54 -7.33
CA GLY A 162 -1.37 -1.89 -7.93
C GLY A 162 -2.57 -1.97 -6.99
N PHE A 163 -2.96 -3.16 -6.57
CA PHE A 163 -4.04 -3.36 -5.60
C PHE A 163 -3.51 -3.53 -4.18
N LEU A 164 -2.53 -4.38 -3.98
CA LEU A 164 -2.03 -4.81 -2.68
C LEU A 164 -0.51 -4.84 -2.68
N ALA A 165 0.13 -4.24 -1.66
CA ALA A 165 1.59 -4.34 -1.57
C ALA A 165 2.01 -5.71 -1.03
N ARG A 166 1.43 -6.19 0.08
CA ARG A 166 1.81 -7.49 0.64
C ARG A 166 0.64 -8.27 1.22
N CYS A 167 0.53 -9.54 0.87
CA CYS A 167 -0.39 -10.49 1.47
C CYS A 167 0.35 -11.46 2.41
N GLU A 168 -0.04 -11.46 3.67
CA GLU A 168 0.42 -12.39 4.71
C GLU A 168 -0.71 -13.34 5.14
N GLY A 169 -1.87 -13.24 4.48
CA GLY A 169 -3.05 -14.03 4.76
C GLY A 169 -3.05 -15.40 4.06
N ASN A 170 -4.11 -16.14 4.29
CA ASN A 170 -4.26 -17.49 3.73
C ASN A 170 -4.94 -17.51 2.37
N THR A 171 -5.68 -16.46 2.03
CA THR A 171 -6.46 -16.38 0.78
C THR A 171 -6.43 -14.97 0.23
N LEU A 172 -6.16 -14.88 -1.06
CA LEU A 172 -6.20 -13.64 -1.83
C LEU A 172 -6.97 -13.88 -3.13
N SER A 173 -8.04 -13.15 -3.35
CA SER A 173 -8.84 -13.30 -4.57
C SER A 173 -9.12 -11.98 -5.27
N PHE A 174 -9.10 -12.05 -6.59
CA PHE A 174 -9.46 -10.97 -7.49
C PHE A 174 -10.51 -11.51 -8.47
N THR A 175 -11.68 -10.91 -8.49
CA THR A 175 -12.77 -11.29 -9.39
C THR A 175 -13.34 -10.07 -10.09
N ASN A 176 -13.39 -10.11 -11.43
CA ASN A 176 -13.88 -8.99 -12.26
C ASN A 176 -13.13 -7.67 -12.00
N CYS A 177 -11.85 -7.75 -11.66
CA CYS A 177 -11.06 -6.57 -11.34
C CYS A 177 -10.36 -6.00 -12.57
N LYS A 178 -10.10 -4.70 -12.54
CA LYS A 178 -9.41 -4.02 -13.61
C LYS A 178 -8.30 -3.11 -13.08
N TRP A 179 -7.11 -3.22 -13.66
CA TRP A 179 -6.05 -2.23 -13.55
C TRP A 179 -5.98 -1.48 -14.87
N GLU A 180 -6.39 -0.18 -14.82
CA GLU A 180 -6.58 0.63 -16.01
C GLU A 180 -5.26 0.94 -16.72
N ASP A 181 -5.32 1.23 -18.02
CA ASP A 181 -4.17 1.62 -18.86
C ASP A 181 -3.55 2.96 -18.46
N SER A 182 -4.30 3.83 -17.80
CA SER A 182 -3.81 5.09 -17.22
C SER A 182 -3.17 4.92 -15.83
N ALA A 183 -3.29 3.76 -15.21
CA ALA A 183 -2.66 3.46 -13.93
C ALA A 183 -1.19 3.08 -14.09
N SER A 184 -0.36 3.46 -13.13
CA SER A 184 1.06 3.12 -13.16
C SER A 184 1.64 2.79 -11.79
N LEU A 185 2.71 1.98 -11.83
CA LEU A 185 3.64 1.77 -10.72
C LEU A 185 5.01 2.30 -11.17
N ASP A 186 5.43 3.40 -10.59
CA ASP A 186 6.68 4.06 -10.95
C ASP A 186 7.66 3.97 -9.78
N ASP A 187 8.74 3.22 -9.97
CA ASP A 187 9.82 3.09 -9.00
C ASP A 187 11.06 3.83 -9.52
N GLU A 188 11.32 4.97 -8.91
CA GLU A 188 12.44 5.84 -9.29
C GLU A 188 13.72 5.56 -8.51
N ARG A 189 13.75 4.52 -7.71
CA ARG A 189 14.91 4.17 -6.90
C ARG A 189 15.97 3.45 -7.71
N ASP A 190 17.21 3.76 -7.41
CA ASP A 190 18.41 3.11 -7.96
C ASP A 190 19.03 2.11 -6.95
N THR A 191 18.19 1.55 -6.08
CA THR A 191 18.65 0.70 -4.97
C THR A 191 18.13 -0.73 -5.06
N ASP A 192 18.69 -1.61 -4.23
CA ASP A 192 18.31 -3.01 -4.12
C ASP A 192 17.00 -3.23 -3.34
N ASN A 193 16.44 -4.44 -3.48
CA ASN A 193 15.34 -4.95 -2.66
C ASN A 193 13.97 -4.32 -2.90
N HIS A 194 13.55 -4.29 -4.15
CA HIS A 194 12.20 -3.87 -4.54
C HIS A 194 11.37 -5.05 -4.95
N ARG A 195 10.07 -5.00 -4.61
CA ARG A 195 9.06 -5.91 -5.14
C ARG A 195 7.92 -5.09 -5.69
N ILE A 196 7.63 -5.28 -6.96
CA ILE A 196 6.65 -4.49 -7.70
C ILE A 196 5.74 -5.42 -8.46
N GLY A 197 4.44 -5.39 -8.17
CA GLY A 197 3.48 -6.27 -8.82
C GLY A 197 2.15 -5.57 -9.14
N GLY A 198 1.61 -5.85 -10.32
CA GLY A 198 0.36 -5.22 -10.79
C GLY A 198 -0.83 -5.50 -9.88
N LEU A 199 -1.05 -6.74 -9.46
CA LEU A 199 -2.06 -7.09 -8.46
C LEU A 199 -1.48 -7.03 -7.05
N ALA A 200 -0.35 -7.72 -6.81
CA ALA A 200 0.29 -7.75 -5.50
C ALA A 200 1.82 -7.77 -5.66
N ALA A 201 2.54 -7.03 -4.83
CA ALA A 201 3.99 -7.03 -4.87
C ALA A 201 4.60 -8.24 -4.17
N GLU A 202 3.95 -8.78 -3.17
CA GLU A 202 4.36 -10.03 -2.53
C GLU A 202 3.16 -10.80 -1.97
N VAL A 203 3.20 -12.10 -2.15
CA VAL A 203 2.28 -13.04 -1.49
C VAL A 203 3.12 -14.05 -0.71
N MET A 204 2.86 -14.13 0.59
CA MET A 204 3.60 -15.05 1.47
C MET A 204 3.26 -16.51 1.18
N GLY A 205 4.21 -17.39 1.46
CA GLY A 205 4.02 -18.83 1.28
C GLY A 205 2.81 -19.37 2.06
N GLY A 206 2.06 -20.27 1.44
CA GLY A 206 0.84 -20.86 2.01
C GLY A 206 -0.46 -20.10 1.68
N CYS A 207 -0.39 -18.95 1.05
CA CYS A 207 -1.56 -18.24 0.57
C CYS A 207 -2.07 -18.85 -0.74
N THR A 208 -3.38 -19.09 -0.80
CA THR A 208 -4.07 -19.46 -2.04
C THR A 208 -4.47 -18.20 -2.79
N VAL A 209 -3.99 -18.05 -4.02
CA VAL A 209 -4.32 -16.92 -4.88
C VAL A 209 -5.28 -17.34 -5.99
N THR A 210 -6.36 -16.60 -6.14
CA THR A 210 -7.33 -16.80 -7.22
C THR A 210 -7.49 -15.51 -8.02
N VAL A 211 -7.34 -15.58 -9.33
CA VAL A 211 -7.57 -14.46 -10.25
C VAL A 211 -8.57 -14.92 -11.30
N ASN A 212 -9.72 -14.26 -11.35
CA ASN A 212 -10.81 -14.62 -12.24
C ASN A 212 -11.36 -13.40 -12.96
N ASN A 213 -11.41 -13.47 -14.29
CA ASN A 213 -11.97 -12.42 -15.16
C ASN A 213 -11.41 -11.02 -14.87
N CYS A 214 -10.08 -10.90 -14.74
CA CYS A 214 -9.40 -9.63 -14.49
C CYS A 214 -8.65 -9.13 -15.73
N THR A 215 -8.60 -7.81 -15.89
CA THR A 215 -7.86 -7.15 -16.94
C THR A 215 -6.78 -6.25 -16.34
N LEU A 216 -5.55 -6.39 -16.80
CA LEU A 216 -4.41 -5.61 -16.33
C LEU A 216 -3.76 -4.91 -17.53
N SER A 217 -3.97 -3.61 -17.63
CA SER A 217 -3.47 -2.77 -18.74
C SER A 217 -2.50 -1.69 -18.28
N GLY A 218 -2.36 -1.50 -16.97
CA GLY A 218 -1.47 -0.49 -16.38
C GLY A 218 0.01 -0.76 -16.66
N SER A 219 0.85 0.23 -16.41
CA SER A 219 2.29 0.20 -16.67
C SER A 219 3.11 0.04 -15.40
N ILE A 220 4.25 -0.64 -15.51
CA ILE A 220 5.25 -0.75 -14.45
C ILE A 220 6.58 -0.22 -14.99
N THR A 221 7.15 0.78 -14.31
CA THR A 221 8.46 1.33 -14.61
C THR A 221 9.36 1.20 -13.37
N SER A 222 10.54 0.63 -13.54
CA SER A 222 11.55 0.57 -12.47
C SER A 222 12.89 1.03 -13.00
N LYS A 223 13.55 1.91 -12.28
CA LYS A 223 14.93 2.38 -12.55
C LYS A 223 15.98 1.54 -11.82
N SER A 224 15.57 0.54 -11.06
CA SER A 224 16.50 -0.30 -10.31
C SER A 224 17.49 -1.01 -11.22
N THR A 225 18.76 -0.91 -10.90
CA THR A 225 19.88 -1.59 -11.61
C THR A 225 20.28 -2.90 -10.93
N ALA A 226 19.68 -3.23 -9.79
CA ALA A 226 19.99 -4.42 -8.99
C ALA A 226 18.71 -5.05 -8.41
N ASN A 227 18.76 -6.26 -7.99
CA ASN A 227 17.79 -7.11 -7.23
C ASN A 227 16.34 -6.61 -7.09
N ALA A 228 15.71 -6.22 -8.17
CA ALA A 228 14.29 -5.91 -8.21
C ALA A 228 13.50 -7.12 -8.71
N ASN A 229 12.48 -7.51 -7.96
CA ASN A 229 11.47 -8.45 -8.44
C ASN A 229 10.31 -7.64 -9.02
N VAL A 230 10.08 -7.79 -10.32
CA VAL A 230 9.02 -7.08 -11.02
C VAL A 230 8.13 -8.11 -11.72
N GLY A 231 6.86 -8.15 -11.36
CA GLY A 231 5.87 -9.05 -11.92
C GLY A 231 4.64 -8.30 -12.45
N GLY A 232 4.18 -8.64 -13.64
CA GLY A 232 2.94 -8.06 -14.19
C GLY A 232 1.71 -8.36 -13.32
N LEU A 233 1.67 -9.53 -12.70
CA LEU A 233 0.62 -9.95 -11.76
C LEU A 233 1.14 -9.87 -10.33
N ILE A 234 2.09 -10.70 -9.98
CA ILE A 234 2.70 -10.85 -8.65
C ILE A 234 4.21 -10.92 -8.84
N ALA A 235 4.97 -10.21 -8.01
CA ALA A 235 6.43 -10.21 -8.01
C ALA A 235 7.03 -11.26 -7.07
#